data_603a2f3f6d8fdf33e4006d9672ac9f45
#
_entry.id   603a2f3f6d8fdf33e4006d9672ac9f45
#
_cell.length_a   1.000
_cell.length_b   1.000
_cell.length_c   1.000
_cell.angle_alpha   90.00
_cell.angle_beta   90.00
_cell.angle_gamma   90.00
#
_symmetry.space_group_name_H-M   'P 1'
#
loop_
_entity.id
_entity.type
_entity.pdbx_description
1 polymer ?
#
loop_
_entity_poly.entity_id
_entity_poly.type
_entity_poly.pdbx_seq_one_letter_code
_entity_poly.pdbx_strand_id
1 'polypeptide(L)'
;MTFVSARLARTVAAAVLLLAQLDCTSSPEARTGKASATRAPFGVLPSGDSVHVFTLTNARGIEVRAIDYGGIILSLRTPDQAGKFDDIVLGYDDLAGYLKSTPYFGAIVGRYANRIAKGQFTLDGATYHLATNNGPNALHGGITGFDKVLWKAEPTQDSTGVGVAFTYTSRDGVEGYPGTLTVRVTYTLTDRDEFAIAYRATTDKATPLNLSQHTYFNLSGDGAGDVLGHLVTIDADRYTPVDTTLIPTGELASVAGTPFDFRKGVAIGLGIDAAHPQIKAGGGYDHNFVLNRTNDSLVHAARVVDPRSGRTLDVATTQPGVQFYTGNFLDGTLTGKHGHVYSRRNGFCLETQHFPDSPNHPEFPSTILRPGTEFHSRTVYTFGVAPK
;
A
#
# COMPACT_ATOMS: atom_id res chain seq x y z
N MET A 1 25.53 -56.51 85.93
CA MET A 1 24.43 -57.33 85.41
C MET A 1 23.46 -56.37 84.71
N THR A 2 23.51 -56.28 83.41
CA THR A 2 22.35 -55.94 82.58
C THR A 2 22.82 -55.82 81.11
N PHE A 3 22.26 -56.63 80.28
CA PHE A 3 22.54 -56.71 78.83
C PHE A 3 21.97 -55.53 78.07
N VAL A 4 22.78 -54.90 77.20
CA VAL A 4 22.33 -53.88 76.21
C VAL A 4 22.22 -54.57 74.90
N SER A 5 21.02 -54.59 74.32
CA SER A 5 20.70 -55.11 73.01
C SER A 5 20.72 -53.95 72.00
N ALA A 6 21.59 -53.99 70.97
CA ALA A 6 21.67 -53.06 69.92
C ALA A 6 20.69 -53.45 68.78
N ARG A 7 19.77 -52.55 68.41
CA ARG A 7 18.93 -52.68 67.22
C ARG A 7 19.52 -51.88 66.12
N LEU A 8 19.83 -52.54 65.01
CA LEU A 8 20.26 -51.97 63.72
C LEU A 8 19.05 -51.34 63.03
N ALA A 9 19.08 -50.02 62.75
CA ALA A 9 18.13 -49.34 61.91
C ALA A 9 18.61 -49.32 60.47
N ARG A 10 17.89 -49.94 59.57
CA ARG A 10 18.11 -49.86 58.13
C ARG A 10 17.41 -48.63 57.60
N THR A 11 18.17 -47.65 57.13
CA THR A 11 17.67 -46.46 56.38
C THR A 11 17.50 -46.84 54.89
N VAL A 12 16.25 -46.81 54.44
CA VAL A 12 15.92 -46.93 53.01
C VAL A 12 15.95 -45.52 52.42
N ALA A 13 16.91 -45.22 51.51
CA ALA A 13 16.96 -43.99 50.75
C ALA A 13 16.06 -44.15 49.53
N ALA A 14 14.95 -43.41 49.49
CA ALA A 14 14.11 -43.26 48.29
C ALA A 14 14.71 -42.19 47.39
N ALA A 15 15.24 -42.62 46.24
CA ALA A 15 15.64 -41.71 45.19
C ALA A 15 14.41 -41.24 44.39
N VAL A 16 14.07 -39.96 44.52
CA VAL A 16 13.04 -39.31 43.69
C VAL A 16 13.70 -38.91 42.39
N LEU A 17 13.40 -39.63 41.30
CA LEU A 17 13.71 -39.17 39.94
C LEU A 17 12.77 -38.04 39.55
N LEU A 18 13.25 -36.80 39.51
CA LEU A 18 12.57 -35.69 38.84
C LEU A 18 12.76 -35.89 37.32
N LEU A 19 11.71 -36.33 36.62
CA LEU A 19 11.62 -36.23 35.17
C LEU A 19 11.32 -34.75 34.84
N ALA A 20 12.35 -34.02 34.39
CA ALA A 20 12.18 -32.75 33.74
C ALA A 20 11.54 -33.02 32.38
N GLN A 21 10.25 -32.73 32.22
CA GLN A 21 9.61 -32.63 30.91
C GLN A 21 10.17 -31.38 30.21
N LEU A 22 11.05 -31.58 29.23
CA LEU A 22 11.41 -30.59 28.27
C LEU A 22 10.19 -30.40 27.36
N ASP A 23 9.37 -29.37 27.64
CA ASP A 23 8.44 -28.84 26.68
C ASP A 23 9.26 -28.27 25.51
N CYS A 24 9.43 -29.07 24.45
CA CYS A 24 9.83 -28.58 23.15
C CYS A 24 8.66 -27.74 22.62
N THR A 25 8.66 -26.44 22.93
CA THR A 25 7.91 -25.48 22.13
C THR A 25 8.55 -25.47 20.76
N SER A 26 7.97 -26.20 19.82
CA SER A 26 8.33 -26.14 18.41
C SER A 26 8.05 -24.70 17.93
N SER A 27 9.13 -23.92 17.78
CA SER A 27 9.07 -22.71 16.97
C SER A 27 8.50 -23.11 15.61
N PRO A 28 7.55 -22.33 15.03
CA PRO A 28 7.05 -22.64 13.70
C PRO A 28 8.25 -22.71 12.76
N GLU A 29 8.45 -23.88 12.12
CA GLU A 29 9.47 -24.07 11.09
C GLU A 29 9.28 -22.99 10.04
N ALA A 30 10.27 -22.12 9.89
CA ALA A 30 10.32 -21.18 8.79
C ALA A 30 10.24 -21.99 7.50
N ARG A 31 9.17 -21.84 6.72
CA ARG A 31 9.05 -22.45 5.40
C ARG A 31 10.19 -21.94 4.53
N THR A 32 11.25 -22.72 4.41
CA THR A 32 12.40 -22.45 3.53
C THR A 32 12.05 -22.94 2.13
N GLY A 33 11.16 -22.22 1.45
CA GLY A 33 10.88 -22.40 0.04
C GLY A 33 11.93 -21.68 -0.81
N LYS A 34 12.00 -22.00 -2.11
CA LYS A 34 12.73 -21.20 -3.08
C LYS A 34 11.83 -20.05 -3.56
N ALA A 35 12.34 -18.82 -3.57
CA ALA A 35 11.61 -17.71 -4.16
C ALA A 35 11.27 -18.00 -5.64
N SER A 36 10.07 -17.64 -6.06
CA SER A 36 9.57 -17.94 -7.42
C SER A 36 8.70 -16.84 -7.96
N ALA A 37 8.75 -16.63 -9.28
CA ALA A 37 7.81 -15.82 -10.04
C ALA A 37 7.19 -16.68 -11.14
N THR A 38 5.87 -16.72 -11.20
CA THR A 38 5.12 -17.47 -12.23
C THR A 38 4.18 -16.54 -12.97
N ARG A 39 3.80 -16.93 -14.20
CA ARG A 39 2.82 -16.24 -15.04
C ARG A 39 1.74 -17.22 -15.47
N ALA A 40 0.46 -16.80 -15.39
CA ALA A 40 -0.67 -17.58 -15.86
C ALA A 40 -1.71 -16.67 -16.54
N PRO A 41 -2.61 -17.21 -17.40
CA PRO A 41 -3.77 -16.47 -17.88
C PRO A 41 -4.66 -16.04 -16.71
N PHE A 42 -5.23 -14.83 -16.81
CA PHE A 42 -6.20 -14.30 -15.82
C PHE A 42 -7.55 -13.99 -16.47
N GLY A 43 -7.57 -13.52 -17.71
CA GLY A 43 -8.77 -13.19 -18.45
C GLY A 43 -8.47 -12.62 -19.83
N VAL A 44 -9.53 -12.16 -20.50
CA VAL A 44 -9.44 -11.52 -21.82
C VAL A 44 -10.22 -10.21 -21.79
N LEU A 45 -9.61 -9.13 -22.25
CA LEU A 45 -10.25 -7.82 -22.39
C LEU A 45 -11.30 -7.83 -23.52
N PRO A 46 -12.27 -6.90 -23.51
CA PRO A 46 -13.21 -6.74 -24.62
C PRO A 46 -12.54 -6.50 -25.98
N SER A 47 -11.30 -5.99 -25.99
CA SER A 47 -10.47 -5.85 -27.21
C SER A 47 -9.95 -7.17 -27.78
N GLY A 48 -10.05 -8.29 -27.04
CA GLY A 48 -9.45 -9.57 -27.37
C GLY A 48 -8.05 -9.80 -26.80
N ASP A 49 -7.46 -8.79 -26.13
CA ASP A 49 -6.14 -8.90 -25.52
C ASP A 49 -6.18 -9.74 -24.26
N SER A 50 -5.20 -10.63 -24.10
CA SER A 50 -5.06 -11.48 -22.93
C SER A 50 -4.46 -10.72 -21.74
N VAL A 51 -5.08 -10.88 -20.57
CA VAL A 51 -4.56 -10.41 -19.27
C VAL A 51 -3.95 -11.59 -18.53
N HIS A 52 -2.79 -11.36 -17.93
CA HIS A 52 -2.05 -12.38 -17.19
C HIS A 52 -1.89 -12.00 -15.73
N VAL A 53 -1.87 -13.00 -14.86
CA VAL A 53 -1.49 -12.86 -13.46
C VAL A 53 -0.06 -13.32 -13.25
N PHE A 54 0.70 -12.53 -12.49
CA PHE A 54 2.04 -12.84 -12.00
C PHE A 54 1.95 -13.13 -10.52
N THR A 55 2.42 -14.30 -10.11
CA THR A 55 2.48 -14.71 -8.70
C THR A 55 3.93 -14.72 -8.26
N LEU A 56 4.25 -13.87 -7.30
CA LEU A 56 5.56 -13.74 -6.67
C LEU A 56 5.47 -14.39 -5.29
N THR A 57 6.36 -15.33 -4.99
CA THR A 57 6.43 -15.98 -3.66
C THR A 57 7.86 -15.92 -3.18
N ASN A 58 8.10 -15.41 -1.95
CA ASN A 58 9.44 -15.41 -1.36
C ASN A 58 9.74 -16.72 -0.62
N ALA A 59 10.99 -16.90 -0.19
CA ALA A 59 11.43 -18.11 0.52
C ALA A 59 10.69 -18.32 1.87
N ARG A 60 10.05 -17.28 2.42
CA ARG A 60 9.33 -17.32 3.69
C ARG A 60 7.81 -17.53 3.52
N GLY A 61 7.34 -17.61 2.27
CA GLY A 61 5.95 -17.92 1.93
C GLY A 61 5.02 -16.70 1.80
N ILE A 62 5.54 -15.47 1.88
CA ILE A 62 4.77 -14.28 1.47
C ILE A 62 4.51 -14.38 -0.01
N GLU A 63 3.28 -14.08 -0.42
CA GLU A 63 2.82 -14.13 -1.79
C GLU A 63 2.19 -12.81 -2.21
N VAL A 64 2.58 -12.32 -3.38
CA VAL A 64 1.96 -11.18 -4.07
C VAL A 64 1.48 -11.64 -5.43
N ARG A 65 0.22 -11.38 -5.77
CA ARG A 65 -0.34 -11.62 -7.10
C ARG A 65 -0.69 -10.29 -7.73
N ALA A 66 -0.23 -10.07 -8.95
CA ALA A 66 -0.53 -8.85 -9.71
C ALA A 66 -0.85 -9.18 -11.17
N ILE A 67 -1.69 -8.36 -11.82
CA ILE A 67 -2.04 -8.51 -13.25
C ILE A 67 -1.43 -7.40 -14.08
N ASP A 68 -1.26 -7.68 -15.38
CA ASP A 68 -0.76 -6.71 -16.37
C ASP A 68 -1.82 -5.69 -16.83
N TYR A 69 -3.09 -5.84 -16.47
CA TYR A 69 -4.09 -4.78 -16.59
C TYR A 69 -4.02 -3.88 -15.35
N GLY A 70 -3.72 -2.59 -15.56
CA GLY A 70 -3.60 -1.60 -14.47
C GLY A 70 -2.41 -1.82 -13.51
N GLY A 71 -1.57 -2.85 -13.73
CA GLY A 71 -0.55 -3.26 -12.76
C GLY A 71 -1.16 -3.62 -11.39
N ILE A 72 -2.41 -4.12 -11.40
CA ILE A 72 -3.24 -4.29 -10.22
C ILE A 72 -2.71 -5.41 -9.32
N ILE A 73 -2.50 -5.11 -8.04
CA ILE A 73 -2.26 -6.10 -6.99
C ILE A 73 -3.60 -6.75 -6.63
N LEU A 74 -3.74 -8.04 -6.97
CA LEU A 74 -4.94 -8.81 -6.70
C LEU A 74 -5.01 -9.33 -5.28
N SER A 75 -3.87 -9.81 -4.77
CA SER A 75 -3.75 -10.37 -3.42
C SER A 75 -2.35 -10.18 -2.87
N LEU A 76 -2.28 -10.11 -1.55
CA LEU A 76 -1.04 -10.05 -0.80
C LEU A 76 -1.23 -10.86 0.48
N ARG A 77 -0.55 -12.01 0.57
CA ARG A 77 -0.72 -12.96 1.67
C ARG A 77 0.46 -12.92 2.62
N THR A 78 0.19 -12.59 3.87
CA THR A 78 1.19 -12.49 4.93
C THR A 78 0.76 -13.30 6.16
N PRO A 79 1.72 -13.81 6.98
CA PRO A 79 1.38 -14.54 8.19
C PRO A 79 0.91 -13.60 9.31
N ASP A 80 0.00 -14.10 10.16
CA ASP A 80 -0.34 -13.48 11.43
C ASP A 80 0.58 -13.99 12.57
N GLN A 81 0.32 -13.58 13.82
CA GLN A 81 1.06 -14.01 15.01
C GLN A 81 0.95 -15.51 15.32
N ALA A 82 0.02 -16.24 14.68
CA ALA A 82 -0.10 -17.70 14.76
C ALA A 82 0.54 -18.40 13.55
N GLY A 83 1.14 -17.64 12.61
CA GLY A 83 1.72 -18.17 11.37
C GLY A 83 0.69 -18.49 10.28
N LYS A 84 -0.59 -18.11 10.46
CA LYS A 84 -1.63 -18.30 9.45
C LYS A 84 -1.51 -17.22 8.38
N PHE A 85 -1.31 -17.62 7.13
CA PHE A 85 -1.31 -16.72 5.98
C PHE A 85 -2.73 -16.35 5.58
N ASP A 86 -2.96 -15.04 5.38
CA ASP A 86 -4.23 -14.50 4.90
C ASP A 86 -3.99 -13.37 3.90
N ASP A 87 -4.97 -13.11 3.03
CA ASP A 87 -4.93 -12.01 2.09
C ASP A 87 -5.32 -10.71 2.80
N ILE A 88 -4.45 -9.72 2.74
CA ILE A 88 -4.60 -8.45 3.47
C ILE A 88 -4.98 -7.27 2.57
N VAL A 89 -5.42 -7.52 1.34
CA VAL A 89 -5.81 -6.45 0.41
C VAL A 89 -7.20 -6.69 -0.15
N LEU A 90 -7.94 -5.61 -0.39
CA LEU A 90 -9.26 -5.66 -1.03
C LEU A 90 -9.12 -5.76 -2.55
N GLY A 91 -10.11 -6.33 -3.22
CA GLY A 91 -10.12 -6.48 -4.68
C GLY A 91 -11.25 -7.37 -5.17
N TYR A 92 -11.09 -7.96 -6.36
CA TYR A 92 -12.04 -8.87 -6.98
C TYR A 92 -11.37 -10.19 -7.32
N ASP A 93 -12.19 -11.26 -7.46
CA ASP A 93 -11.69 -12.59 -7.81
C ASP A 93 -11.32 -12.72 -9.29
N ASP A 94 -11.95 -11.93 -10.16
CA ASP A 94 -11.84 -12.05 -11.61
C ASP A 94 -11.64 -10.68 -12.31
N LEU A 95 -11.28 -10.75 -13.59
CA LEU A 95 -11.08 -9.57 -14.43
C LEU A 95 -12.36 -8.74 -14.60
N ALA A 96 -13.53 -9.39 -14.64
CA ALA A 96 -14.81 -8.72 -14.86
C ALA A 96 -15.13 -7.72 -13.74
N GLY A 97 -14.72 -8.02 -12.51
CA GLY A 97 -14.82 -7.09 -11.39
C GLY A 97 -14.03 -5.81 -11.64
N TYR A 98 -12.77 -5.93 -12.13
CA TYR A 98 -11.89 -4.79 -12.41
C TYR A 98 -12.27 -3.98 -13.65
N LEU A 99 -13.00 -4.58 -14.61
CA LEU A 99 -13.49 -3.87 -15.80
C LEU A 99 -14.74 -3.03 -15.55
N LYS A 100 -15.41 -3.23 -14.41
CA LYS A 100 -16.50 -2.37 -13.95
C LYS A 100 -15.93 -1.08 -13.33
N SER A 101 -16.82 -0.18 -12.91
CA SER A 101 -16.41 0.95 -12.08
C SER A 101 -15.81 0.44 -10.78
N THR A 102 -14.54 0.75 -10.53
CA THR A 102 -13.78 0.30 -9.37
C THR A 102 -13.15 1.50 -8.66
N PRO A 103 -13.02 1.48 -7.33
CA PRO A 103 -12.35 2.54 -6.58
C PRO A 103 -10.81 2.37 -6.63
N TYR A 104 -10.25 1.95 -7.76
CA TYR A 104 -8.82 1.77 -8.01
C TYR A 104 -8.15 0.65 -7.20
N PHE A 105 -8.88 -0.37 -6.75
CA PHE A 105 -8.31 -1.47 -5.95
C PHE A 105 -7.00 -2.00 -6.52
N GLY A 106 -5.91 -1.83 -5.76
CA GLY A 106 -4.60 -2.38 -6.07
C GLY A 106 -3.90 -1.81 -7.31
N ALA A 107 -4.41 -0.75 -7.94
CA ALA A 107 -3.94 -0.27 -9.24
C ALA A 107 -2.74 0.68 -9.16
N ILE A 108 -1.91 0.68 -10.20
CA ILE A 108 -1.00 1.78 -10.47
C ILE A 108 -1.84 2.98 -10.93
N VAL A 109 -1.74 4.10 -10.24
CA VAL A 109 -2.44 5.34 -10.59
C VAL A 109 -1.48 6.35 -11.21
N GLY A 110 -1.93 7.00 -12.28
CA GLY A 110 -1.19 7.93 -13.12
C GLY A 110 -1.97 8.23 -14.44
N ARG A 111 -1.52 9.17 -15.28
CA ARG A 111 -0.23 9.90 -15.28
C ARG A 111 -0.03 10.76 -14.02
N TYR A 112 -1.10 11.31 -13.44
CA TYR A 112 -1.05 12.10 -12.24
C TYR A 112 -1.93 11.48 -11.15
N ALA A 113 -1.31 10.88 -10.15
CA ALA A 113 -1.98 10.34 -8.96
C ALA A 113 -2.60 11.48 -8.15
N ASN A 114 -3.74 11.20 -7.52
CA ASN A 114 -4.55 12.17 -6.81
C ASN A 114 -5.14 13.25 -7.75
N ARG A 115 -5.43 14.45 -7.26
CA ARG A 115 -6.25 15.45 -7.97
C ARG A 115 -5.44 16.57 -8.63
N ILE A 116 -5.99 17.09 -9.73
CA ILE A 116 -5.65 18.38 -10.31
C ILE A 116 -6.92 19.23 -10.38
N ALA A 117 -6.88 20.41 -9.75
CA ALA A 117 -8.01 21.32 -9.63
C ALA A 117 -8.59 21.70 -10.99
N LYS A 118 -9.92 21.61 -11.13
CA LYS A 118 -10.67 21.96 -12.34
C LYS A 118 -10.20 21.23 -13.60
N GLY A 119 -9.44 20.13 -13.45
CA GLY A 119 -8.81 19.45 -14.56
C GLY A 119 -7.91 20.38 -15.41
N GLN A 120 -7.22 21.34 -14.80
CA GLN A 120 -6.45 22.34 -15.51
C GLN A 120 -5.13 22.65 -14.83
N PHE A 121 -4.09 22.88 -15.64
CA PHE A 121 -2.80 23.42 -15.19
C PHE A 121 -2.14 24.24 -16.30
N THR A 122 -1.21 25.13 -15.92
CA THR A 122 -0.38 25.89 -16.88
C THR A 122 1.06 25.39 -16.80
N LEU A 123 1.65 25.10 -17.96
CA LEU A 123 3.03 24.64 -18.09
C LEU A 123 3.70 25.35 -19.28
N ASP A 124 4.84 25.99 -19.06
CA ASP A 124 5.64 26.70 -20.07
C ASP A 124 4.78 27.70 -20.91
N GLY A 125 3.84 28.38 -20.25
CA GLY A 125 2.96 29.40 -20.89
C GLY A 125 1.73 28.82 -21.61
N ALA A 126 1.58 27.51 -21.72
CA ALA A 126 0.41 26.85 -22.27
C ALA A 126 -0.52 26.32 -21.19
N THR A 127 -1.83 26.48 -21.36
CA THR A 127 -2.84 25.89 -20.46
C THR A 127 -3.31 24.56 -21.03
N TYR A 128 -3.29 23.53 -20.20
CA TYR A 128 -3.74 22.18 -20.52
C TYR A 128 -5.03 21.86 -19.77
N HIS A 129 -5.93 21.15 -20.44
CA HIS A 129 -7.21 20.73 -19.91
C HIS A 129 -7.29 19.21 -19.88
N LEU A 130 -7.58 18.67 -18.71
CA LEU A 130 -7.74 17.24 -18.45
C LEU A 130 -9.21 16.90 -18.30
N ALA A 131 -9.56 15.64 -18.47
CA ALA A 131 -10.91 15.16 -18.16
C ALA A 131 -11.23 15.34 -16.68
N THR A 132 -12.41 15.92 -16.37
CA THR A 132 -12.92 16.05 -15.00
C THR A 132 -13.75 14.82 -14.67
N ASN A 133 -13.13 13.84 -14.02
CA ASN A 133 -13.72 12.54 -13.66
C ASN A 133 -14.04 12.42 -12.17
N ASN A 134 -13.87 13.51 -11.40
CA ASN A 134 -14.19 13.56 -9.97
C ASN A 134 -14.80 14.93 -9.62
N GLY A 135 -16.10 15.07 -9.87
CA GLY A 135 -16.79 16.36 -9.80
C GLY A 135 -16.12 17.38 -10.73
N PRO A 136 -15.68 18.56 -10.22
CA PRO A 136 -15.03 19.57 -11.04
C PRO A 136 -13.55 19.26 -11.35
N ASN A 137 -12.95 18.22 -10.74
CA ASN A 137 -11.52 17.97 -10.75
C ASN A 137 -11.15 16.76 -11.63
N ALA A 138 -9.89 16.71 -12.09
CA ALA A 138 -9.28 15.49 -12.59
C ALA A 138 -8.77 14.65 -11.42
N LEU A 139 -8.89 13.31 -11.49
CA LEU A 139 -8.45 12.35 -10.49
C LEU A 139 -7.73 11.19 -11.17
N HIS A 140 -6.59 10.77 -10.57
CA HIS A 140 -5.83 9.57 -10.92
C HIS A 140 -5.54 9.39 -12.41
N GLY A 141 -5.29 10.51 -13.12
CA GLY A 141 -4.88 10.51 -14.53
C GLY A 141 -6.01 10.60 -15.54
N GLY A 142 -7.28 10.63 -15.11
CA GLY A 142 -8.43 10.88 -15.99
C GLY A 142 -9.39 9.69 -16.10
N ILE A 143 -10.17 9.65 -17.18
CA ILE A 143 -11.19 8.62 -17.44
C ILE A 143 -10.54 7.26 -17.71
N THR A 144 -9.49 7.27 -18.54
CA THR A 144 -8.66 6.09 -18.83
C THR A 144 -7.25 6.32 -18.30
N GLY A 145 -7.12 6.28 -16.97
CA GLY A 145 -5.84 6.36 -16.29
C GLY A 145 -5.02 5.08 -16.40
N PHE A 146 -3.88 5.04 -15.75
CA PHE A 146 -2.94 3.89 -15.79
C PHE A 146 -3.52 2.63 -15.15
N ASP A 147 -4.55 2.76 -14.35
CA ASP A 147 -5.36 1.70 -13.76
C ASP A 147 -6.21 0.91 -14.79
N LYS A 148 -6.43 1.47 -15.99
CA LYS A 148 -7.32 0.92 -17.02
C LYS A 148 -6.59 0.61 -18.34
N VAL A 149 -5.27 0.45 -18.31
CA VAL A 149 -4.49 0.11 -19.49
C VAL A 149 -3.81 -1.24 -19.34
N LEU A 150 -3.58 -1.92 -20.47
CA LEU A 150 -2.78 -3.13 -20.50
C LEU A 150 -1.30 -2.76 -20.55
N TRP A 151 -0.53 -3.20 -19.57
CA TRP A 151 0.92 -3.00 -19.48
C TRP A 151 1.65 -4.18 -20.13
N LYS A 152 2.74 -3.90 -20.84
CA LYS A 152 3.67 -4.96 -21.19
C LYS A 152 4.38 -5.42 -19.92
N ALA A 153 4.24 -6.70 -19.57
CA ALA A 153 4.77 -7.23 -18.32
C ALA A 153 5.78 -8.34 -18.56
N GLU A 154 6.89 -8.29 -17.82
CA GLU A 154 7.99 -9.25 -17.91
C GLU A 154 8.40 -9.69 -16.50
N PRO A 155 8.46 -11.01 -16.20
CA PRO A 155 9.02 -11.48 -14.93
C PRO A 155 10.48 -11.01 -14.78
N THR A 156 10.85 -10.68 -13.55
CA THR A 156 12.23 -10.30 -13.20
C THR A 156 12.72 -11.15 -12.02
N GLN A 157 14.00 -11.43 -12.00
CA GLN A 157 14.67 -12.08 -10.87
C GLN A 157 16.13 -11.62 -10.82
N ASP A 158 16.56 -11.23 -9.65
CA ASP A 158 17.96 -10.87 -9.38
C ASP A 158 18.37 -11.29 -7.96
N SER A 159 19.51 -10.82 -7.48
CA SER A 159 20.00 -11.11 -6.13
C SER A 159 19.16 -10.47 -5.01
N THR A 160 18.24 -9.57 -5.32
CA THR A 160 17.38 -8.89 -4.34
C THR A 160 16.06 -9.62 -4.15
N GLY A 161 15.55 -10.32 -5.17
CA GLY A 161 14.28 -11.04 -5.08
C GLY A 161 13.71 -11.44 -6.43
N VAL A 162 12.43 -11.82 -6.41
CA VAL A 162 11.63 -12.16 -7.58
C VAL A 162 10.63 -11.04 -7.86
N GLY A 163 10.30 -10.81 -9.12
CA GLY A 163 9.47 -9.65 -9.46
C GLY A 163 8.78 -9.72 -10.81
N VAL A 164 8.13 -8.62 -11.14
CA VAL A 164 7.56 -8.33 -12.47
C VAL A 164 7.78 -6.86 -12.80
N ALA A 165 8.18 -6.58 -14.03
CA ALA A 165 8.31 -5.24 -14.54
C ALA A 165 7.21 -4.96 -15.55
N PHE A 166 6.46 -3.89 -15.30
CA PHE A 166 5.39 -3.37 -16.14
C PHE A 166 5.89 -2.17 -16.91
N THR A 167 5.69 -2.13 -18.23
CA THR A 167 6.07 -1.00 -19.08
C THR A 167 4.86 -0.52 -19.87
N TYR A 168 4.61 0.79 -19.86
CA TYR A 168 3.55 1.43 -20.63
C TYR A 168 4.04 2.72 -21.29
N THR A 169 3.57 3.01 -22.50
CA THR A 169 3.82 4.26 -23.19
C THR A 169 2.51 5.02 -23.39
N SER A 170 2.34 6.10 -22.61
CA SER A 170 1.23 7.04 -22.73
C SER A 170 1.58 8.10 -23.77
N ARG A 171 0.86 8.11 -24.90
CA ARG A 171 1.13 9.03 -26.02
C ARG A 171 0.83 10.48 -25.66
N ASP A 172 1.46 11.40 -26.39
CA ASP A 172 1.16 12.84 -26.31
C ASP A 172 -0.35 13.10 -26.49
N GLY A 173 -0.93 13.92 -25.61
CA GLY A 173 -2.35 14.29 -25.61
C GLY A 173 -3.31 13.28 -24.96
N VAL A 174 -2.87 12.08 -24.58
CA VAL A 174 -3.74 11.13 -23.86
C VAL A 174 -4.22 11.74 -22.55
N GLU A 175 -5.54 11.69 -22.28
CA GLU A 175 -6.24 12.33 -21.16
C GLU A 175 -5.95 13.85 -21.03
N GLY A 176 -5.43 14.51 -22.08
CA GLY A 176 -5.08 15.94 -22.10
C GLY A 176 -3.65 16.26 -21.66
N TYR A 177 -2.85 15.28 -21.27
CA TYR A 177 -1.48 15.49 -20.82
C TYR A 177 -0.51 15.68 -22.00
N PRO A 178 0.42 16.68 -21.95
CA PRO A 178 1.45 16.85 -22.96
C PRO A 178 2.55 15.79 -22.87
N GLY A 179 3.12 15.46 -24.01
CA GLY A 179 4.29 14.60 -24.15
C GLY A 179 4.00 13.12 -24.16
N THR A 180 4.80 12.39 -24.93
CA THR A 180 4.84 10.93 -24.90
C THR A 180 5.66 10.50 -23.69
N LEU A 181 5.02 9.81 -22.76
CA LEU A 181 5.63 9.34 -21.51
C LEU A 181 5.83 7.84 -21.58
N THR A 182 7.05 7.36 -21.38
CA THR A 182 7.33 5.94 -21.17
C THR A 182 7.56 5.70 -19.67
N VAL A 183 6.77 4.80 -19.08
CA VAL A 183 6.81 4.45 -17.67
C VAL A 183 7.19 2.99 -17.52
N ARG A 184 8.10 2.71 -16.59
CA ARG A 184 8.42 1.36 -16.10
C ARG A 184 8.16 1.29 -14.59
N VAL A 185 7.31 0.36 -14.17
CA VAL A 185 7.05 0.06 -12.76
C VAL A 185 7.53 -1.36 -12.49
N THR A 186 8.38 -1.54 -11.48
CA THR A 186 8.89 -2.86 -11.12
C THR A 186 8.43 -3.22 -9.71
N TYR A 187 7.74 -4.34 -9.59
CA TYR A 187 7.38 -4.97 -8.33
C TYR A 187 8.43 -6.02 -8.00
N THR A 188 8.99 -5.98 -6.80
CA THR A 188 9.98 -6.94 -6.33
C THR A 188 9.62 -7.42 -4.93
N LEU A 189 9.51 -8.72 -4.75
CA LEU A 189 9.33 -9.37 -3.45
C LEU A 189 10.65 -10.00 -3.02
N THR A 190 11.16 -9.59 -1.84
CA THR A 190 12.43 -10.05 -1.31
C THR A 190 12.25 -11.13 -0.24
N ASP A 191 13.34 -11.88 0.05
CA ASP A 191 13.36 -12.86 1.16
C ASP A 191 13.44 -12.20 2.56
N ARG A 192 13.44 -10.85 2.62
CA ARG A 192 13.33 -10.07 3.86
C ARG A 192 11.90 -9.60 4.14
N ASP A 193 10.90 -10.19 3.45
CA ASP A 193 9.48 -9.84 3.56
C ASP A 193 9.20 -8.39 3.13
N GLU A 194 10.01 -7.86 2.20
CA GLU A 194 9.83 -6.55 1.60
C GLU A 194 9.19 -6.68 0.21
N PHE A 195 8.13 -5.93 -0.03
CA PHE A 195 7.56 -5.71 -1.35
C PHE A 195 7.90 -4.30 -1.81
N ALA A 196 8.83 -4.21 -2.74
CA ALA A 196 9.31 -2.94 -3.28
C ALA A 196 8.63 -2.62 -4.61
N ILE A 197 8.24 -1.35 -4.78
CA ILE A 197 7.70 -0.79 -6.01
C ILE A 197 8.65 0.32 -6.45
N ALA A 198 9.29 0.13 -7.59
CA ALA A 198 10.20 1.11 -8.19
C ALA A 198 9.57 1.67 -9.48
N TYR A 199 9.53 2.98 -9.58
CA TYR A 199 9.02 3.71 -10.73
C TYR A 199 10.15 4.40 -11.47
N ARG A 200 10.14 4.32 -12.81
CA ARG A 200 11.00 5.08 -13.71
C ARG A 200 10.16 5.65 -14.85
N ALA A 201 10.45 6.87 -15.27
CA ALA A 201 9.77 7.43 -16.42
C ALA A 201 10.63 8.45 -17.16
N THR A 202 10.43 8.51 -18.50
CA THR A 202 11.02 9.51 -19.38
C THR A 202 9.95 10.09 -20.29
N THR A 203 10.16 11.33 -20.77
CA THR A 203 9.21 12.02 -21.64
C THR A 203 9.93 12.75 -22.78
N ASP A 204 9.21 12.98 -23.90
CA ASP A 204 9.67 13.79 -25.03
C ASP A 204 9.27 15.28 -24.94
N LYS A 205 8.34 15.64 -24.03
CA LYS A 205 7.92 17.01 -23.71
C LYS A 205 7.74 17.18 -22.21
N ALA A 206 7.84 18.42 -21.72
CA ALA A 206 7.52 18.71 -20.32
C ALA A 206 6.09 18.25 -19.98
N THR A 207 5.93 17.54 -18.89
CA THR A 207 4.64 16.99 -18.46
C THR A 207 4.58 16.86 -16.93
N PRO A 208 3.43 17.08 -16.28
CA PRO A 208 3.28 16.73 -14.88
C PRO A 208 3.21 15.21 -14.72
N LEU A 209 3.95 14.69 -13.74
CA LEU A 209 4.01 13.28 -13.41
C LEU A 209 3.92 13.07 -11.91
N ASN A 210 2.98 12.26 -11.49
CA ASN A 210 2.85 11.76 -10.13
C ASN A 210 2.34 10.33 -10.20
N LEU A 211 3.13 9.36 -9.74
CA LEU A 211 2.79 7.94 -9.80
C LEU A 211 2.64 7.41 -8.38
N SER A 212 1.61 6.60 -8.17
CA SER A 212 1.36 5.95 -6.89
C SER A 212 0.75 4.56 -7.08
N GLN A 213 0.57 3.84 -5.97
CA GLN A 213 -0.05 2.53 -5.90
C GLN A 213 -1.25 2.58 -4.93
N HIS A 214 -2.44 2.19 -5.41
CA HIS A 214 -3.70 2.38 -4.70
C HIS A 214 -4.21 1.09 -4.04
N THR A 215 -3.34 0.40 -3.30
CA THR A 215 -3.74 -0.79 -2.56
C THR A 215 -4.55 -0.44 -1.33
N TYR A 216 -5.71 -1.08 -1.19
CA TYR A 216 -6.52 -1.03 0.02
C TYR A 216 -6.13 -2.18 0.93
N PHE A 217 -5.51 -1.86 2.05
CA PHE A 217 -5.07 -2.83 3.05
C PHE A 217 -6.12 -3.04 4.14
N ASN A 218 -6.23 -4.29 4.60
CA ASN A 218 -6.84 -4.65 5.86
C ASN A 218 -5.98 -5.74 6.51
N LEU A 219 -5.17 -5.40 7.50
CA LEU A 219 -4.21 -6.34 8.11
C LEU A 219 -4.90 -7.45 8.90
N SER A 220 -6.19 -7.32 9.21
CA SER A 220 -6.99 -8.41 9.80
C SER A 220 -7.38 -9.48 8.77
N GLY A 221 -7.29 -9.15 7.47
CA GLY A 221 -7.66 -10.00 6.34
C GLY A 221 -8.78 -9.42 5.50
N ASP A 222 -8.85 -9.82 4.22
CA ASP A 222 -9.97 -9.47 3.33
C ASP A 222 -11.28 -10.00 3.90
N GLY A 223 -12.32 -9.14 3.95
CA GLY A 223 -13.61 -9.47 4.54
C GLY A 223 -13.67 -9.46 6.08
N ALA A 224 -12.57 -9.11 6.77
CA ALA A 224 -12.52 -9.10 8.23
C ALA A 224 -13.24 -7.92 8.92
N GLY A 225 -13.97 -7.10 8.15
CA GLY A 225 -14.69 -5.91 8.64
C GLY A 225 -13.87 -4.63 8.52
N ASP A 226 -14.08 -3.68 9.43
CA ASP A 226 -13.43 -2.36 9.36
C ASP A 226 -11.98 -2.36 9.88
N VAL A 227 -11.27 -1.29 9.53
CA VAL A 227 -9.87 -1.06 9.92
C VAL A 227 -9.74 -0.09 11.12
N LEU A 228 -10.82 0.23 11.80
CA LEU A 228 -10.84 1.26 12.85
C LEU A 228 -9.95 0.94 14.05
N GLY A 229 -9.73 -0.34 14.32
CA GLY A 229 -8.84 -0.82 15.39
C GLY A 229 -7.36 -0.84 15.03
N HIS A 230 -6.98 -0.61 13.76
CA HIS A 230 -5.57 -0.59 13.37
C HIS A 230 -4.87 0.63 13.97
N LEU A 231 -3.67 0.42 14.51
CA LEU A 231 -2.81 1.49 15.05
C LEU A 231 -1.93 2.02 13.93
N VAL A 232 -2.00 3.31 13.66
CA VAL A 232 -1.24 3.97 12.59
C VAL A 232 -0.27 4.98 13.17
N THR A 233 0.99 4.90 12.73
CA THR A 233 2.00 5.95 12.91
C THR A 233 2.35 6.51 11.55
N ILE A 234 2.45 7.85 11.41
CA ILE A 234 2.91 8.53 10.20
C ILE A 234 3.99 9.53 10.59
N ASP A 235 5.15 9.46 9.94
CA ASP A 235 6.30 10.32 10.22
C ASP A 235 6.14 11.67 9.52
N ALA A 236 5.14 12.43 9.94
CA ALA A 236 4.79 13.73 9.39
C ALA A 236 4.36 14.70 10.49
N ASP A 237 4.94 15.91 10.51
CA ASP A 237 4.53 17.00 11.39
C ASP A 237 3.44 17.88 10.77
N ARG A 238 3.20 17.74 9.46
CA ARG A 238 2.26 18.57 8.69
C ARG A 238 1.47 17.72 7.70
N TYR A 239 0.35 18.25 7.29
CA TYR A 239 -0.48 17.71 6.21
C TYR A 239 -0.96 18.86 5.31
N THR A 240 -1.50 18.55 4.12
CA THR A 240 -2.12 19.52 3.22
C THR A 240 -3.63 19.58 3.48
N PRO A 241 -4.15 20.65 4.11
CA PRO A 241 -5.60 20.86 4.23
C PRO A 241 -6.24 20.97 2.85
N VAL A 242 -7.49 20.53 2.76
CA VAL A 242 -8.25 20.50 1.49
C VAL A 242 -9.52 21.33 1.58
N ASP A 243 -10.01 21.76 0.42
CA ASP A 243 -11.35 22.34 0.27
C ASP A 243 -12.44 21.24 0.22
N THR A 244 -13.68 21.64 0.02
CA THR A 244 -14.83 20.71 -0.04
C THR A 244 -14.82 19.79 -1.27
N THR A 245 -13.91 20.01 -2.23
CA THR A 245 -13.71 19.18 -3.41
C THR A 245 -12.43 18.33 -3.32
N LEU A 246 -11.81 18.31 -2.12
CA LEU A 246 -10.57 17.60 -1.79
C LEU A 246 -9.34 18.10 -2.57
N ILE A 247 -9.32 19.38 -2.94
CA ILE A 247 -8.15 20.06 -3.49
C ILE A 247 -7.37 20.73 -2.37
N PRO A 248 -6.02 20.57 -2.29
CA PRO A 248 -5.20 21.26 -1.32
C PRO A 248 -5.37 22.79 -1.38
N THR A 249 -5.40 23.44 -0.21
CA THR A 249 -5.52 24.90 -0.12
C THR A 249 -4.19 25.65 -0.36
N GLY A 250 -3.08 24.92 -0.51
CA GLY A 250 -1.72 25.46 -0.54
C GLY A 250 -1.04 25.51 0.84
N GLU A 251 -1.81 25.45 1.92
CA GLU A 251 -1.28 25.42 3.28
C GLU A 251 -0.62 24.08 3.62
N LEU A 252 0.42 24.10 4.46
CA LEU A 252 1.02 22.95 5.13
C LEU A 252 0.73 23.06 6.63
N ALA A 253 -0.45 22.61 7.06
CA ALA A 253 -0.93 22.73 8.43
C ALA A 253 -0.27 21.73 9.38
N SER A 254 -0.06 22.14 10.65
CA SER A 254 0.46 21.24 11.69
C SER A 254 -0.54 20.15 12.04
N VAL A 255 -0.05 18.92 12.24
CA VAL A 255 -0.86 17.82 12.78
C VAL A 255 -1.07 17.93 14.29
N ALA A 256 -0.20 18.66 15.00
CA ALA A 256 -0.19 18.71 16.46
C ALA A 256 -1.51 19.24 17.04
N GLY A 257 -2.10 18.48 17.95
CA GLY A 257 -3.38 18.84 18.59
C GLY A 257 -4.61 18.68 17.70
N THR A 258 -4.47 18.01 16.55
CA THR A 258 -5.56 17.73 15.61
C THR A 258 -5.84 16.24 15.52
N PRO A 259 -6.98 15.81 14.93
CA PRO A 259 -7.24 14.39 14.63
C PRO A 259 -6.21 13.75 13.69
N PHE A 260 -5.36 14.54 13.02
CA PHE A 260 -4.33 14.10 12.09
C PHE A 260 -2.99 13.79 12.77
N ASP A 261 -2.88 13.88 14.10
CA ASP A 261 -1.63 13.61 14.83
C ASP A 261 -1.37 12.10 15.00
N PHE A 262 -0.83 11.48 13.96
CA PHE A 262 -0.46 10.06 13.94
C PHE A 262 1.01 9.81 14.34
N ARG A 263 1.71 10.77 14.92
CA ARG A 263 3.14 10.62 15.24
C ARG A 263 3.44 9.60 16.36
N LYS A 264 2.45 9.12 17.08
CA LYS A 264 2.61 8.24 18.27
C LYS A 264 1.80 6.94 18.24
N GLY A 265 1.42 6.46 17.08
CA GLY A 265 0.64 5.23 16.97
C GLY A 265 -0.78 5.37 17.53
N VAL A 266 -1.71 5.80 16.70
CA VAL A 266 -3.10 6.10 17.06
C VAL A 266 -4.04 5.16 16.32
N ALA A 267 -5.08 4.66 17.02
CA ALA A 267 -6.12 3.88 16.36
C ALA A 267 -6.89 4.74 15.35
N ILE A 268 -7.10 4.21 14.14
CA ILE A 268 -7.83 4.92 13.07
C ILE A 268 -9.16 5.45 13.57
N GLY A 269 -9.90 4.64 14.33
CA GLY A 269 -11.22 4.99 14.85
C GLY A 269 -11.24 6.14 15.88
N LEU A 270 -10.10 6.50 16.49
CA LEU A 270 -10.08 7.48 17.56
C LEU A 270 -10.45 8.89 17.10
N GLY A 271 -10.00 9.31 15.91
CA GLY A 271 -10.20 10.66 15.39
C GLY A 271 -11.02 10.75 14.11
N ILE A 272 -11.42 9.62 13.53
CA ILE A 272 -12.00 9.56 12.18
C ILE A 272 -13.39 10.21 12.07
N ASP A 273 -14.11 10.35 13.18
CA ASP A 273 -15.42 11.00 13.27
C ASP A 273 -15.37 12.31 14.12
N ALA A 274 -14.16 12.85 14.35
CA ALA A 274 -13.99 14.09 15.10
C ALA A 274 -14.75 15.26 14.44
N ALA A 275 -15.26 16.17 15.26
CA ALA A 275 -15.89 17.41 14.80
C ALA A 275 -14.84 18.40 14.29
N HIS A 276 -14.12 18.01 13.22
CA HIS A 276 -13.06 18.80 12.60
C HIS A 276 -13.40 19.05 11.11
N PRO A 277 -13.21 20.29 10.59
CA PRO A 277 -13.60 20.62 9.21
C PRO A 277 -12.97 19.70 8.17
N GLN A 278 -11.71 19.32 8.34
CA GLN A 278 -11.00 18.46 7.40
C GLN A 278 -11.48 17.00 7.46
N ILE A 279 -11.82 16.46 8.63
CA ILE A 279 -12.46 15.14 8.77
C ILE A 279 -13.81 15.14 8.06
N LYS A 280 -14.56 16.24 8.18
CA LYS A 280 -15.85 16.39 7.47
C LYS A 280 -15.64 16.45 5.94
N ALA A 281 -14.62 17.17 5.45
CA ALA A 281 -14.34 17.29 4.03
C ALA A 281 -13.97 15.92 3.40
N GLY A 282 -13.12 15.12 4.06
CA GLY A 282 -12.72 13.78 3.60
C GLY A 282 -13.73 12.67 3.90
N GLY A 283 -14.78 12.95 4.68
CA GLY A 283 -15.66 11.91 5.22
C GLY A 283 -14.95 10.94 6.17
N GLY A 284 -13.79 11.32 6.67
CA GLY A 284 -12.80 10.58 7.42
C GLY A 284 -11.41 11.05 7.04
N TYR A 285 -10.40 10.18 7.07
CA TYR A 285 -9.08 10.50 6.55
C TYR A 285 -9.05 10.31 5.03
N ASP A 286 -8.68 11.33 4.30
CA ASP A 286 -8.37 11.36 2.87
C ASP A 286 -7.45 12.54 2.58
N HIS A 287 -6.26 12.53 3.21
CA HIS A 287 -5.35 13.67 3.23
C HIS A 287 -3.92 13.26 2.96
N ASN A 288 -3.19 14.13 2.28
CA ASN A 288 -1.77 13.99 2.07
C ASN A 288 -0.99 14.48 3.28
N PHE A 289 -0.17 13.63 3.86
CA PHE A 289 0.77 13.93 4.94
C PHE A 289 2.13 14.32 4.35
N VAL A 290 2.71 15.40 4.84
CA VAL A 290 4.02 15.92 4.45
C VAL A 290 5.08 15.19 5.25
N LEU A 291 5.79 14.25 4.62
CA LEU A 291 6.75 13.41 5.31
C LEU A 291 7.95 14.21 5.83
N ASN A 292 8.39 13.88 7.04
CA ASN A 292 9.58 14.44 7.65
C ASN A 292 10.83 13.85 6.96
N ARG A 293 11.44 14.63 6.06
CA ARG A 293 12.62 14.21 5.29
C ARG A 293 13.56 15.39 5.04
N THR A 294 14.83 15.09 4.87
CA THR A 294 15.88 16.11 4.63
C THR A 294 16.51 15.97 3.24
N ASN A 295 16.25 14.89 2.54
CA ASN A 295 16.80 14.60 1.21
C ASN A 295 15.90 13.61 0.44
N ASP A 296 16.27 13.20 -0.77
CA ASP A 296 15.50 12.29 -1.63
C ASP A 296 15.80 10.80 -1.40
N SER A 297 16.43 10.45 -0.27
CA SER A 297 16.63 9.05 0.09
C SER A 297 15.34 8.36 0.52
N LEU A 298 15.39 7.03 0.59
CA LEU A 298 14.31 6.21 1.15
C LEU A 298 14.21 6.52 2.65
N VAL A 299 13.07 7.05 3.09
CA VAL A 299 12.77 7.36 4.50
C VAL A 299 11.56 6.56 4.95
N HIS A 300 11.49 6.23 6.24
CA HIS A 300 10.28 5.66 6.82
C HIS A 300 9.15 6.69 6.73
N ALA A 301 7.97 6.25 6.31
CA ALA A 301 6.80 7.10 6.10
C ALA A 301 5.67 6.77 7.08
N ALA A 302 5.39 5.48 7.25
CA ALA A 302 4.28 5.05 8.09
C ALA A 302 4.50 3.63 8.61
N ARG A 303 3.87 3.34 9.75
CA ARG A 303 3.72 1.99 10.30
C ARG A 303 2.26 1.75 10.65
N VAL A 304 1.75 0.57 10.31
CA VAL A 304 0.42 0.11 10.73
C VAL A 304 0.54 -1.21 11.45
N VAL A 305 -0.18 -1.35 12.55
CA VAL A 305 -0.27 -2.58 13.34
C VAL A 305 -1.74 -2.95 13.51
N ASP A 306 -2.11 -4.18 13.19
CA ASP A 306 -3.41 -4.71 13.59
C ASP A 306 -3.27 -5.49 14.91
N PRO A 307 -3.83 -5.00 16.04
CA PRO A 307 -3.72 -5.69 17.32
C PRO A 307 -4.40 -7.07 17.36
N ARG A 308 -5.34 -7.36 16.45
CA ARG A 308 -6.07 -8.63 16.42
C ARG A 308 -5.24 -9.75 15.80
N SER A 309 -4.65 -9.49 14.64
CA SER A 309 -3.82 -10.49 13.94
C SER A 309 -2.35 -10.42 14.31
N GLY A 310 -1.91 -9.32 14.91
CA GLY A 310 -0.51 -9.01 15.15
C GLY A 310 0.25 -8.59 13.89
N ARG A 311 -0.36 -8.57 12.70
CA ARG A 311 0.32 -8.17 11.45
C ARG A 311 0.74 -6.72 11.50
N THR A 312 1.92 -6.46 10.92
CA THR A 312 2.47 -5.12 10.79
C THR A 312 2.79 -4.83 9.33
N LEU A 313 2.64 -3.56 8.97
CA LEU A 313 3.04 -3.00 7.68
C LEU A 313 3.87 -1.75 7.96
N ASP A 314 5.15 -1.77 7.57
CA ASP A 314 6.01 -0.60 7.54
C ASP A 314 6.14 -0.11 6.11
N VAL A 315 6.06 1.20 5.91
CA VAL A 315 6.17 1.85 4.59
C VAL A 315 7.35 2.80 4.60
N ALA A 316 8.27 2.61 3.67
CA ALA A 316 9.37 3.54 3.40
C ALA A 316 9.28 4.03 1.95
N THR A 317 9.60 5.31 1.71
CA THR A 317 9.46 5.90 0.37
C THR A 317 10.49 7.00 0.10
N THR A 318 10.75 7.23 -1.20
CA THR A 318 11.47 8.42 -1.68
C THR A 318 10.53 9.59 -2.00
N GLN A 319 9.22 9.41 -1.86
CA GLN A 319 8.23 10.45 -2.13
C GLN A 319 8.15 11.48 -0.99
N PRO A 320 7.77 12.74 -1.28
CA PRO A 320 7.67 13.80 -0.28
C PRO A 320 6.43 13.69 0.61
N GLY A 321 5.44 12.90 0.21
CA GLY A 321 4.16 12.76 0.90
C GLY A 321 3.58 11.37 0.85
N VAL A 322 2.59 11.14 1.68
CA VAL A 322 1.74 9.94 1.67
C VAL A 322 0.28 10.35 1.88
N GLN A 323 -0.58 9.97 0.95
CA GLN A 323 -2.02 10.05 1.13
C GLN A 323 -2.45 8.92 2.05
N PHE A 324 -3.08 9.27 3.17
CA PHE A 324 -3.75 8.32 4.04
C PHE A 324 -5.25 8.41 3.81
N TYR A 325 -5.81 7.34 3.23
CA TYR A 325 -7.23 7.22 2.90
C TYR A 325 -7.84 6.00 3.59
N THR A 326 -9.00 6.14 4.18
CA THR A 326 -9.61 5.13 5.06
C THR A 326 -10.88 4.49 4.47
N GLY A 327 -10.95 4.34 3.15
CA GLY A 327 -12.06 3.66 2.49
C GLY A 327 -13.43 4.34 2.73
N ASN A 328 -13.44 5.67 2.86
CA ASN A 328 -14.63 6.44 3.26
C ASN A 328 -15.77 6.36 2.24
N PHE A 329 -15.45 6.10 0.96
CA PHE A 329 -16.40 6.04 -0.16
C PHE A 329 -16.80 4.60 -0.53
N LEU A 330 -16.34 3.60 0.20
CA LEU A 330 -16.89 2.24 0.12
C LEU A 330 -18.27 2.26 0.81
N ASP A 331 -19.32 1.93 0.06
CA ASP A 331 -20.71 2.15 0.50
C ASP A 331 -21.54 0.87 0.64
N GLY A 332 -20.90 -0.30 0.51
CA GLY A 332 -21.56 -1.59 0.58
C GLY A 332 -22.20 -2.06 -0.75
N THR A 333 -22.02 -1.33 -1.84
CA THR A 333 -22.51 -1.73 -3.18
C THR A 333 -21.54 -2.65 -3.93
N LEU A 334 -20.27 -2.68 -3.52
CA LEU A 334 -19.23 -3.49 -4.15
C LEU A 334 -19.14 -4.87 -3.47
N THR A 335 -19.33 -5.92 -4.26
CA THR A 335 -19.04 -7.29 -3.86
C THR A 335 -17.65 -7.67 -4.40
N GLY A 336 -16.71 -7.85 -3.50
CA GLY A 336 -15.32 -8.17 -3.79
C GLY A 336 -15.03 -9.67 -3.76
N LYS A 337 -13.78 -10.01 -3.36
CA LYS A 337 -13.30 -11.38 -3.29
C LYS A 337 -14.16 -12.25 -2.37
N HIS A 338 -14.35 -13.51 -2.76
CA HIS A 338 -15.09 -14.51 -1.97
C HIS A 338 -16.52 -14.08 -1.62
N GLY A 339 -17.11 -13.11 -2.36
CA GLY A 339 -18.43 -12.57 -2.09
C GLY A 339 -18.49 -11.58 -0.93
N HIS A 340 -17.36 -11.11 -0.40
CA HIS A 340 -17.33 -10.10 0.65
C HIS A 340 -17.87 -8.77 0.15
N VAL A 341 -18.79 -8.17 0.90
CA VAL A 341 -19.31 -6.83 0.63
C VAL A 341 -18.40 -5.80 1.27
N TYR A 342 -17.88 -4.87 0.47
CA TYR A 342 -16.99 -3.82 0.97
C TYR A 342 -17.77 -2.61 1.41
N SER A 343 -17.88 -2.47 2.72
CA SER A 343 -18.51 -1.33 3.39
C SER A 343 -17.47 -0.25 3.74
N ARG A 344 -17.97 0.91 4.12
CA ARG A 344 -17.18 2.04 4.58
C ARG A 344 -16.14 1.60 5.61
N ARG A 345 -14.87 2.00 5.38
CA ARG A 345 -13.73 1.72 6.28
C ARG A 345 -13.30 0.25 6.35
N ASN A 346 -13.67 -0.57 5.36
CA ASN A 346 -13.18 -1.94 5.30
C ASN A 346 -11.72 -2.06 4.83
N GLY A 347 -11.11 -0.97 4.36
CA GLY A 347 -9.71 -0.90 3.98
C GLY A 347 -9.14 0.50 4.13
N PHE A 348 -7.82 0.60 4.18
CA PHE A 348 -7.09 1.85 4.14
C PHE A 348 -6.03 1.83 3.03
N CYS A 349 -5.68 3.01 2.49
CA CYS A 349 -4.60 3.20 1.52
C CYS A 349 -3.49 4.06 2.11
N LEU A 350 -2.25 3.76 1.74
CA LEU A 350 -1.05 4.56 2.00
C LEU A 350 -0.38 4.82 0.65
N GLU A 351 -0.85 5.86 -0.06
CA GLU A 351 -0.41 6.20 -1.40
C GLU A 351 0.76 7.16 -1.30
N THR A 352 1.98 6.65 -1.44
CA THR A 352 3.19 7.48 -1.45
C THR A 352 3.27 8.25 -2.76
N GLN A 353 3.37 9.58 -2.68
CA GLN A 353 3.16 10.47 -3.81
C GLN A 353 3.79 11.86 -3.62
N HIS A 354 3.84 12.66 -4.68
CA HIS A 354 3.93 14.11 -4.57
C HIS A 354 2.57 14.67 -4.11
N PHE A 355 2.57 15.93 -3.65
CA PHE A 355 1.34 16.52 -3.13
C PHE A 355 0.30 16.68 -4.25
N PRO A 356 -0.99 16.48 -3.95
CA PRO A 356 -2.05 16.70 -4.92
C PRO A 356 -2.02 18.13 -5.43
N ASP A 357 -2.44 18.34 -6.67
CA ASP A 357 -2.52 19.65 -7.35
C ASP A 357 -1.18 20.44 -7.43
N SER A 358 -0.01 19.79 -7.24
CA SER A 358 1.30 20.46 -7.32
C SER A 358 1.54 21.28 -8.60
N PRO A 359 1.03 20.93 -9.78
CA PRO A 359 1.18 21.78 -10.96
C PRO A 359 0.58 23.19 -10.82
N ASN A 360 -0.40 23.38 -9.92
CA ASN A 360 -1.04 24.66 -9.63
C ASN A 360 -0.51 25.33 -8.35
N HIS A 361 0.42 24.68 -7.62
CA HIS A 361 1.02 25.14 -6.38
C HIS A 361 2.54 25.20 -6.49
N PRO A 362 3.13 26.32 -6.97
CA PRO A 362 4.57 26.46 -7.16
C PRO A 362 5.38 26.32 -5.85
N GLU A 363 4.74 26.49 -4.69
CA GLU A 363 5.30 26.27 -3.36
C GLU A 363 5.42 24.80 -2.96
N PHE A 364 4.75 23.89 -3.69
CA PHE A 364 4.85 22.45 -3.48
C PHE A 364 6.05 21.85 -4.24
N PRO A 365 6.55 20.65 -3.84
CA PRO A 365 7.55 19.95 -4.62
C PRO A 365 7.10 19.77 -6.07
N SER A 366 7.97 20.15 -7.02
CA SER A 366 7.63 20.11 -8.45
C SER A 366 7.40 18.69 -8.94
N THR A 367 6.34 18.52 -9.72
CA THR A 367 5.99 17.26 -10.40
C THR A 367 6.30 17.30 -11.90
N ILE A 368 6.97 18.34 -12.40
CA ILE A 368 7.23 18.49 -13.82
C ILE A 368 8.43 17.66 -14.26
N LEU A 369 8.18 16.64 -15.03
CA LEU A 369 9.21 15.87 -15.73
C LEU A 369 9.55 16.56 -17.06
N ARG A 370 10.83 16.76 -17.33
CA ARG A 370 11.31 17.40 -18.56
C ARG A 370 12.10 16.42 -19.44
N PRO A 371 12.14 16.63 -20.77
CA PRO A 371 12.99 15.86 -21.67
C PRO A 371 14.46 15.85 -21.21
N GLY A 372 15.11 14.71 -21.35
CA GLY A 372 16.51 14.52 -20.94
C GLY A 372 16.72 14.21 -19.47
N THR A 373 15.66 14.24 -18.66
CA THR A 373 15.70 13.76 -17.26
C THR A 373 14.89 12.47 -17.11
N GLU A 374 15.28 11.62 -16.15
CA GLU A 374 14.53 10.42 -15.78
C GLU A 374 13.91 10.61 -14.40
N PHE A 375 12.62 10.37 -14.28
CA PHE A 375 11.93 10.30 -13.01
C PHE A 375 12.25 8.98 -12.32
N HIS A 376 12.57 9.03 -11.03
CA HIS A 376 12.79 7.87 -10.17
C HIS A 376 11.98 8.02 -8.89
N SER A 377 11.31 6.95 -8.51
CA SER A 377 10.67 6.84 -7.19
C SER A 377 10.68 5.41 -6.71
N ARG A 378 10.72 5.22 -5.40
CA ARG A 378 10.67 3.90 -4.78
C ARG A 378 9.83 3.92 -3.51
N THR A 379 9.00 2.90 -3.34
CA THR A 379 8.28 2.60 -2.10
C THR A 379 8.54 1.16 -1.70
N VAL A 380 8.74 0.93 -0.42
CA VAL A 380 8.97 -0.42 0.15
C VAL A 380 7.96 -0.65 1.24
N TYR A 381 7.19 -1.70 1.09
CA TYR A 381 6.29 -2.26 2.12
C TYR A 381 7.01 -3.41 2.79
N THR A 382 7.24 -3.34 4.10
CA THR A 382 7.82 -4.42 4.89
C THR A 382 6.74 -5.04 5.77
N PHE A 383 6.55 -6.34 5.63
CA PHE A 383 5.55 -7.09 6.39
C PHE A 383 6.19 -7.80 7.56
N GLY A 384 5.48 -7.82 8.67
CA GLY A 384 5.95 -8.47 9.89
C GLY A 384 4.84 -8.83 10.84
N VAL A 385 5.24 -9.27 12.02
CA VAL A 385 4.34 -9.57 13.13
C VAL A 385 4.86 -8.86 14.36
N ALA A 386 3.97 -8.14 15.07
CA ALA A 386 4.31 -7.46 16.32
C ALA A 386 4.71 -8.49 17.40
N PRO A 387 5.70 -8.20 18.23
CA PRO A 387 6.00 -9.01 19.40
C PRO A 387 4.76 -9.17 20.29
N LYS A 388 4.62 -10.37 20.91
CA LYS A 388 3.56 -10.65 21.91
C LYS A 388 3.79 -9.87 23.18
#